data_3f21437b7786111572178a58acac3bb7
#
_entry.id   3f21437b7786111572178a58acac3bb7
#
_cell.length_a   1.000
_cell.length_b   1.000
_cell.length_c   1.000
_cell.angle_alpha   90.00
_cell.angle_beta   90.00
_cell.angle_gamma   90.00
#
_symmetry.space_group_name_H-M   'P 1'
#
loop_
_entity.id
_entity.type
_entity.pdbx_description
1 polymer ?
#
loop_
_entity_poly.entity_id
_entity_poly.type
_entity_poly.pdbx_seq_one_letter_code
_entity_poly.pdbx_strand_id
1 'polypeptide(L)'
;MTNRAVALDRKLFAKVASTGGPRAERVLPCLSEAADHGKVWGMCAALLATAGDWAARRGALRGSGALAIASLLGNTLGKDLTRRRRPDLTGVPRGRRLTRLPHTTSFPSGHAASAAAFATGVTMECPRAGHVGGPQAAAVAGARGDPRVHHPSDVLAGVALGVGAAAATCHWWPRTGPDAGEPRERHRVRVPALPGGKGLYVVVNRHSGAGVPGRQSSADRIRALLPRAEILEPGDGQELTDVLRTAARSAEREGGALGVCGGDGTVGAAAVVARARSLPLAVFAGGTHNHFAKDVGVAEFTDTVRAVRNGTAIHADLATASPRITFLNTFSLGAYPELVRLRERWEKRVGKPVASLLALLRVLPAARPFTVTADGRPQRLWLLFAGNGVYEPAGLVPLRRPLLDEGLLDIRTVSAERRLARTRLIAAAALGTLGKSRVYRVRHTRSLTLTPGTDAGSIAYDGEATDAPAELTLGKGSGGIDVYSP
;
A
#
# COMPACT_ATOMS: atom_id res chain seq x y z
N MET A 1 -0.56 -40.95 5.92
CA MET A 1 0.70 -41.27 5.19
C MET A 1 0.73 -42.75 4.91
N THR A 2 1.10 -43.17 3.70
CA THR A 2 1.26 -44.59 3.36
C THR A 2 2.45 -45.19 4.10
N ASN A 3 2.42 -46.52 4.40
CA ASN A 3 3.50 -47.21 5.10
C ASN A 3 4.90 -47.06 4.42
N ARG A 4 4.92 -46.89 3.09
CA ARG A 4 6.14 -46.60 2.32
C ARG A 4 6.74 -45.22 2.64
N ALA A 5 5.90 -44.19 2.78
CA ALA A 5 6.36 -42.83 3.12
C ALA A 5 6.94 -42.75 4.52
N VAL A 6 6.37 -43.47 5.49
CA VAL A 6 6.91 -43.59 6.87
C VAL A 6 8.25 -44.32 6.90
N ALA A 7 8.40 -45.40 6.12
CA ALA A 7 9.64 -46.14 6.02
C ALA A 7 10.77 -45.33 5.37
N LEU A 8 10.45 -44.56 4.31
CA LEU A 8 11.41 -43.67 3.68
C LEU A 8 11.85 -42.53 4.61
N ASP A 9 10.89 -41.92 5.33
CA ASP A 9 11.15 -40.85 6.29
C ASP A 9 12.11 -41.33 7.43
N ARG A 10 11.90 -42.55 7.93
CA ARG A 10 12.82 -43.19 8.90
C ARG A 10 14.22 -43.47 8.33
N LYS A 11 14.32 -43.92 7.09
CA LYS A 11 15.63 -44.15 6.41
C LYS A 11 16.38 -42.83 6.21
N LEU A 12 15.69 -41.77 5.75
CA LEU A 12 16.24 -40.41 5.60
C LEU A 12 16.69 -39.84 6.94
N PHE A 13 15.88 -40.03 7.99
CA PHE A 13 16.22 -39.66 9.35
C PHE A 13 17.54 -40.34 9.81
N ALA A 14 17.67 -41.64 9.67
CA ALA A 14 18.87 -42.38 10.05
C ALA A 14 20.12 -41.90 9.27
N LYS A 15 19.97 -41.63 7.96
CA LYS A 15 21.07 -41.13 7.12
C LYS A 15 21.53 -39.73 7.55
N VAL A 16 20.58 -38.78 7.82
CA VAL A 16 20.91 -37.44 8.30
C VAL A 16 21.51 -37.50 9.71
N ALA A 17 21.02 -38.40 10.57
CA ALA A 17 21.58 -38.62 11.91
C ALA A 17 23.05 -39.09 11.91
N SER A 18 23.49 -39.81 10.85
CA SER A 18 24.84 -40.29 10.70
C SER A 18 25.83 -39.31 10.06
N THR A 19 25.34 -38.26 9.38
CA THR A 19 26.14 -37.27 8.64
C THR A 19 26.40 -36.00 9.44
N GLY A 20 27.15 -36.01 10.51
CA GLY A 20 27.48 -34.80 11.28
C GLY A 20 28.96 -34.63 11.53
N GLY A 21 29.54 -33.46 11.27
CA GLY A 21 30.92 -33.13 11.59
C GLY A 21 31.07 -32.32 12.89
N PRO A 22 32.27 -32.28 13.52
CA PRO A 22 32.52 -31.67 14.82
C PRO A 22 32.15 -30.15 14.91
N ARG A 23 32.21 -29.42 13.78
CA ARG A 23 31.82 -28.00 13.71
C ARG A 23 30.31 -27.81 13.77
N ALA A 24 29.57 -28.70 13.12
CA ALA A 24 28.09 -28.64 13.17
C ALA A 24 27.57 -28.92 14.60
N GLU A 25 28.24 -29.81 15.34
CA GLU A 25 27.88 -30.18 16.71
C GLU A 25 27.99 -29.02 17.71
N ARG A 26 28.89 -28.06 17.48
CA ARG A 26 29.05 -26.87 18.35
C ARG A 26 28.13 -25.71 17.98
N VAL A 27 27.90 -25.50 16.69
CA VAL A 27 27.17 -24.32 16.19
C VAL A 27 25.65 -24.54 16.21
N LEU A 28 25.19 -25.76 15.88
CA LEU A 28 23.78 -26.08 15.75
C LEU A 28 22.96 -25.91 17.07
N PRO A 29 23.47 -26.31 18.26
CA PRO A 29 22.74 -26.05 19.51
C PRO A 29 22.56 -24.57 19.82
N CYS A 30 23.61 -23.74 19.62
CA CYS A 30 23.54 -22.29 19.86
C CYS A 30 22.53 -21.59 18.92
N LEU A 31 22.54 -21.96 17.63
CA LEU A 31 21.56 -21.45 16.67
C LEU A 31 20.13 -21.89 17.01
N SER A 32 20.00 -23.12 17.50
CA SER A 32 18.73 -23.68 17.93
C SER A 32 18.15 -22.92 19.13
N GLU A 33 18.95 -22.67 20.14
CA GLU A 33 18.58 -21.97 21.37
C GLU A 33 18.28 -20.48 21.10
N ALA A 34 19.08 -19.85 20.26
CA ALA A 34 18.85 -18.47 19.83
C ALA A 34 17.55 -18.31 19.03
N ALA A 35 17.15 -19.33 18.25
CA ALA A 35 15.90 -19.34 17.49
C ALA A 35 14.66 -19.65 18.32
N ASP A 36 14.82 -20.03 19.60
CA ASP A 36 13.70 -20.29 20.49
C ASP A 36 12.90 -19.00 20.77
N HIS A 37 11.58 -19.15 20.85
CA HIS A 37 10.63 -18.08 21.12
C HIS A 37 10.63 -16.92 20.10
N GLY A 38 11.18 -17.10 18.91
CA GLY A 38 11.17 -16.07 17.85
C GLY A 38 12.11 -14.87 18.08
N LYS A 39 12.97 -14.92 19.11
CA LYS A 39 13.87 -13.81 19.49
C LYS A 39 14.80 -13.38 18.36
N VAL A 40 15.39 -14.32 17.64
CA VAL A 40 16.26 -14.03 16.48
C VAL A 40 15.51 -13.28 15.40
N TRP A 41 14.31 -13.73 15.08
CA TRP A 41 13.47 -13.08 14.06
C TRP A 41 13.03 -11.69 14.48
N GLY A 42 12.71 -11.51 15.78
CA GLY A 42 12.42 -10.20 16.37
C GLY A 42 13.61 -9.24 16.28
N MET A 43 14.83 -9.70 16.59
CA MET A 43 16.06 -8.90 16.44
C MET A 43 16.35 -8.56 14.98
N CYS A 44 16.23 -9.53 14.07
CA CYS A 44 16.39 -9.29 12.63
C CYS A 44 15.36 -8.29 12.12
N ALA A 45 14.11 -8.41 12.54
CA ALA A 45 13.05 -7.46 12.19
C ALA A 45 13.35 -6.06 12.71
N ALA A 46 13.80 -5.93 13.96
CA ALA A 46 14.17 -4.65 14.55
C ALA A 46 15.36 -4.00 13.82
N LEU A 47 16.40 -4.79 13.49
CA LEU A 47 17.55 -4.31 12.74
C LEU A 47 17.15 -3.81 11.34
N LEU A 48 16.35 -4.59 10.61
CA LEU A 48 15.84 -4.20 9.29
C LEU A 48 14.92 -2.96 9.37
N ALA A 49 14.17 -2.81 10.45
CA ALA A 49 13.27 -1.69 10.65
C ALA A 49 14.00 -0.39 11.01
N THR A 50 15.11 -0.47 11.77
CA THR A 50 15.85 0.70 12.26
C THR A 50 16.98 1.12 11.33
N ALA A 51 17.80 0.18 10.87
CA ALA A 51 18.99 0.43 10.06
C ALA A 51 18.76 0.24 8.54
N GLY A 52 17.64 -0.39 8.14
CA GLY A 52 17.35 -0.67 6.75
C GLY A 52 16.66 0.48 6.01
N ASP A 53 16.72 0.41 4.67
CA ASP A 53 15.94 1.25 3.77
C ASP A 53 14.42 0.94 3.85
N TRP A 54 13.64 1.62 3.04
CA TRP A 54 12.18 1.43 3.00
C TRP A 54 11.78 -0.02 2.62
N ALA A 55 12.51 -0.66 1.68
CA ALA A 55 12.27 -2.04 1.28
C ALA A 55 12.56 -3.02 2.41
N ALA A 56 13.66 -2.81 3.16
CA ALA A 56 14.02 -3.61 4.33
C ALA A 56 12.99 -3.48 5.46
N ARG A 57 12.49 -2.27 5.73
CA ARG A 57 11.41 -2.02 6.71
C ARG A 57 10.12 -2.76 6.33
N ARG A 58 9.73 -2.72 5.08
CA ARG A 58 8.58 -3.49 4.57
C ARG A 58 8.82 -4.99 4.68
N GLY A 59 10.03 -5.44 4.35
CA GLY A 59 10.45 -6.84 4.50
C GLY A 59 10.35 -7.31 5.94
N ALA A 60 10.80 -6.52 6.91
CA ALA A 60 10.66 -6.80 8.34
C ALA A 60 9.18 -6.99 8.75
N LEU A 61 8.31 -6.09 8.32
CA LEU A 61 6.87 -6.16 8.62
C LEU A 61 6.22 -7.38 7.97
N ARG A 62 6.50 -7.64 6.68
CA ARG A 62 5.95 -8.80 5.97
C ARG A 62 6.46 -10.10 6.56
N GLY A 63 7.77 -10.19 6.84
CA GLY A 63 8.38 -11.37 7.47
C GLY A 63 7.79 -11.67 8.84
N SER A 64 7.60 -10.65 9.69
CA SER A 64 6.97 -10.78 11.00
C SER A 64 5.50 -11.20 10.90
N GLY A 65 4.74 -10.63 9.97
CA GLY A 65 3.35 -11.01 9.70
C GLY A 65 3.22 -12.45 9.22
N ALA A 66 4.07 -12.86 8.26
CA ALA A 66 4.12 -14.22 7.75
C ALA A 66 4.48 -15.23 8.86
N LEU A 67 5.45 -14.88 9.71
CA LEU A 67 5.85 -15.68 10.87
C LEU A 67 4.69 -15.86 11.85
N ALA A 68 3.95 -14.78 12.17
CA ALA A 68 2.79 -14.84 13.05
C ALA A 68 1.70 -15.76 12.49
N ILE A 69 1.39 -15.67 11.19
CA ILE A 69 0.43 -16.55 10.51
C ILE A 69 0.90 -18.00 10.55
N ALA A 70 2.16 -18.27 10.20
CA ALA A 70 2.72 -19.63 10.20
C ALA A 70 2.73 -20.24 11.61
N SER A 71 3.07 -19.44 12.64
CA SER A 71 3.07 -19.88 14.04
C SER A 71 1.65 -20.20 14.52
N LEU A 72 0.68 -19.34 14.19
CA LEU A 72 -0.71 -19.57 14.55
C LEU A 72 -1.24 -20.87 13.91
N LEU A 73 -1.10 -21.01 12.59
CA LEU A 73 -1.59 -22.17 11.85
C LEU A 73 -0.87 -23.45 12.26
N GLY A 74 0.45 -23.41 12.47
CA GLY A 74 1.22 -24.55 12.90
C GLY A 74 0.87 -25.02 14.30
N ASN A 75 0.63 -24.09 15.23
CA ASN A 75 0.34 -24.44 16.63
C ASN A 75 -1.12 -24.84 16.88
N THR A 76 -2.07 -24.28 16.11
CA THR A 76 -3.51 -24.60 16.28
C THR A 76 -3.92 -25.78 15.39
N LEU A 77 -3.85 -25.61 14.05
CA LEU A 77 -4.36 -26.61 13.11
C LEU A 77 -3.39 -27.77 12.90
N GLY A 78 -2.10 -27.48 12.77
CA GLY A 78 -1.10 -28.49 12.41
C GLY A 78 -0.89 -29.53 13.50
N LYS A 79 -0.81 -29.12 14.77
CA LYS A 79 -0.55 -30.00 15.88
C LYS A 79 -1.78 -30.82 16.29
N ASP A 80 -2.96 -30.22 16.25
CA ASP A 80 -4.22 -30.87 16.64
C ASP A 80 -4.66 -31.94 15.63
N LEU A 81 -4.42 -31.70 14.34
CA LEU A 81 -4.85 -32.59 13.26
C LEU A 81 -3.98 -33.86 13.13
N THR A 82 -2.70 -33.81 13.49
CA THR A 82 -1.77 -34.88 13.15
C THR A 82 -1.29 -35.73 14.32
N ARG A 83 -1.22 -35.16 15.53
CA ARG A 83 -0.77 -35.83 16.78
C ARG A 83 0.42 -36.78 16.61
N ARG A 84 1.33 -36.49 15.65
CA ARG A 84 2.46 -37.36 15.31
C ARG A 84 3.50 -37.41 16.45
N ARG A 85 3.89 -38.60 16.84
CA ARG A 85 4.95 -38.80 17.84
C ARG A 85 6.31 -38.42 17.27
N ARG A 86 7.19 -37.90 18.13
CA ARG A 86 8.56 -37.56 17.78
C ARG A 86 9.42 -38.81 17.48
N PRO A 87 10.52 -38.65 16.70
CA PRO A 87 11.45 -39.76 16.43
C PRO A 87 12.00 -40.36 17.74
N ASP A 88 12.24 -41.67 17.72
CA ASP A 88 12.95 -42.35 18.80
C ASP A 88 14.45 -42.02 18.71
N LEU A 89 15.02 -41.57 19.85
CA LEU A 89 16.42 -41.16 19.96
C LEU A 89 17.35 -42.26 20.41
N THR A 90 16.91 -43.54 20.53
CA THR A 90 17.72 -44.65 21.02
C THR A 90 18.97 -44.87 20.17
N GLY A 91 18.93 -44.64 18.86
CA GLY A 91 20.09 -44.73 17.92
C GLY A 91 20.96 -43.47 17.82
N VAL A 92 20.63 -42.36 18.54
CA VAL A 92 21.40 -41.10 18.46
C VAL A 92 22.47 -41.06 19.58
N PRO A 93 23.74 -40.70 19.26
CA PRO A 93 24.79 -40.58 20.27
C PRO A 93 24.42 -39.63 21.42
N ARG A 94 24.79 -39.98 22.66
CA ARG A 94 24.39 -39.22 23.86
C ARG A 94 24.77 -37.75 23.80
N GLY A 95 25.92 -37.39 23.24
CA GLY A 95 26.36 -35.99 23.07
C GLY A 95 25.54 -35.16 22.08
N ARG A 96 24.68 -35.82 21.29
CA ARG A 96 23.77 -35.17 20.32
C ARG A 96 22.32 -35.10 20.79
N ARG A 97 21.98 -35.62 21.97
CA ARG A 97 20.59 -35.57 22.50
C ARG A 97 20.34 -34.25 23.17
N LEU A 98 19.14 -33.67 22.89
CA LEU A 98 18.69 -32.45 23.61
C LEU A 98 18.47 -32.77 25.07
N THR A 99 18.87 -31.86 25.95
CA THR A 99 18.70 -31.99 27.41
C THR A 99 17.24 -31.85 27.83
N ARG A 100 16.39 -31.14 27.04
CA ARG A 100 14.95 -30.99 27.27
C ARG A 100 14.20 -31.26 25.96
N LEU A 101 13.37 -32.32 25.94
CA LEU A 101 12.46 -32.60 24.83
C LEU A 101 11.19 -31.78 24.97
N PRO A 102 10.74 -31.08 23.89
CA PRO A 102 9.46 -30.38 23.92
C PRO A 102 8.30 -31.39 24.05
N HIS A 103 7.32 -31.08 24.87
CA HIS A 103 6.12 -31.90 25.10
C HIS A 103 5.08 -31.88 23.96
N THR A 104 5.33 -31.12 22.89
CA THR A 104 4.41 -30.96 21.75
C THR A 104 4.65 -32.01 20.67
N THR A 105 3.64 -32.24 19.81
CA THR A 105 3.70 -33.13 18.64
C THR A 105 4.82 -32.73 17.66
N SER A 106 5.30 -33.68 16.82
CA SER A 106 6.45 -33.42 15.94
C SER A 106 6.09 -32.68 14.65
N PHE A 107 4.87 -32.82 14.17
CA PHE A 107 4.42 -32.27 12.87
C PHE A 107 3.47 -31.08 13.05
N PRO A 108 3.58 -30.03 12.21
CA PRO A 108 4.75 -29.67 11.43
C PRO A 108 5.85 -29.05 12.28
N SER A 109 7.07 -28.91 11.75
CA SER A 109 8.16 -28.22 12.46
C SER A 109 7.88 -26.71 12.53
N GLY A 110 7.56 -26.21 13.74
CA GLY A 110 7.27 -24.80 13.97
C GLY A 110 8.45 -23.86 13.70
N HIS A 111 9.68 -24.32 14.00
CA HIS A 111 10.89 -23.53 13.74
C HIS A 111 11.20 -23.42 12.24
N ALA A 112 11.04 -24.50 11.48
CA ALA A 112 11.19 -24.48 10.04
C ALA A 112 10.13 -23.57 9.41
N ALA A 113 8.89 -23.60 9.92
CA ALA A 113 7.81 -22.73 9.46
C ALA A 113 8.11 -21.25 9.74
N SER A 114 8.57 -20.91 10.95
CA SER A 114 8.92 -19.53 11.32
C SER A 114 10.10 -18.99 10.50
N ALA A 115 11.15 -19.80 10.34
CA ALA A 115 12.33 -19.45 9.54
C ALA A 115 11.96 -19.20 8.08
N ALA A 116 11.24 -20.13 7.46
CA ALA A 116 10.81 -20.00 6.07
C ALA A 116 9.84 -18.83 5.86
N ALA A 117 8.90 -18.61 6.78
CA ALA A 117 7.95 -17.51 6.71
C ALA A 117 8.66 -16.15 6.76
N PHE A 118 9.53 -15.96 7.75
CA PHE A 118 10.27 -14.71 7.92
C PHE A 118 11.19 -14.43 6.72
N ALA A 119 12.05 -15.41 6.36
CA ALA A 119 13.00 -15.25 5.26
C ALA A 119 12.29 -14.99 3.92
N THR A 120 11.22 -15.74 3.61
CA THR A 120 10.45 -15.54 2.38
C THR A 120 9.79 -14.17 2.37
N GLY A 121 9.17 -13.75 3.48
CA GLY A 121 8.52 -12.45 3.60
C GLY A 121 9.51 -11.29 3.43
N VAL A 122 10.70 -11.37 4.00
CA VAL A 122 11.77 -10.38 3.81
C VAL A 122 12.25 -10.36 2.36
N THR A 123 12.51 -11.53 1.77
CA THR A 123 13.01 -11.66 0.38
C THR A 123 12.02 -11.08 -0.63
N MET A 124 10.74 -11.21 -0.38
CA MET A 124 9.68 -10.67 -1.25
C MET A 124 9.72 -9.15 -1.39
N GLU A 125 10.17 -8.42 -0.37
CA GLU A 125 10.24 -6.96 -0.37
C GLU A 125 11.66 -6.44 -0.58
N CYS A 126 12.67 -7.16 -0.06
CA CYS A 126 14.07 -6.79 -0.12
C CYS A 126 14.92 -8.00 -0.54
N PRO A 127 15.08 -8.28 -1.86
CA PRO A 127 15.85 -9.42 -2.34
C PRO A 127 17.29 -9.43 -1.85
N ARG A 128 17.94 -8.26 -1.73
CA ARG A 128 19.32 -8.14 -1.20
C ARG A 128 19.43 -8.67 0.23
N ALA A 129 18.51 -8.34 1.10
CA ALA A 129 18.46 -8.88 2.46
C ALA A 129 18.11 -10.39 2.47
N GLY A 130 17.31 -10.83 1.48
CA GLY A 130 16.98 -12.24 1.27
C GLY A 130 18.18 -13.12 0.93
N HIS A 131 19.12 -12.63 0.12
CA HIS A 131 20.36 -13.34 -0.20
C HIS A 131 21.25 -13.59 1.03
N VAL A 132 21.21 -12.69 1.99
CA VAL A 132 21.94 -12.86 3.26
C VAL A 132 21.11 -13.69 4.26
N GLY A 133 19.83 -13.42 4.40
CA GLY A 133 18.94 -14.08 5.37
C GLY A 133 18.46 -15.49 4.95
N GLY A 134 18.40 -15.77 3.65
CA GLY A 134 17.98 -17.07 3.11
C GLY A 134 18.85 -18.22 3.54
N PRO A 135 20.18 -18.17 3.36
CA PRO A 135 21.10 -19.18 3.85
C PRO A 135 21.04 -19.37 5.37
N GLN A 136 20.86 -18.30 6.14
CA GLN A 136 20.70 -18.35 7.60
C GLN A 136 19.39 -19.04 7.99
N ALA A 137 18.28 -18.73 7.31
CA ALA A 137 17.01 -19.40 7.52
C ALA A 137 17.09 -20.88 7.14
N ALA A 138 17.77 -21.22 6.05
CA ALA A 138 18.04 -22.59 5.64
C ALA A 138 18.93 -23.31 6.67
N ALA A 139 19.94 -22.62 7.24
CA ALA A 139 20.78 -23.16 8.30
C ALA A 139 19.97 -23.40 9.60
N VAL A 140 19.07 -22.49 9.99
CA VAL A 140 18.18 -22.69 11.14
C VAL A 140 17.18 -23.81 10.88
N ALA A 141 16.60 -23.88 9.68
CA ALA A 141 15.71 -24.98 9.28
C ALA A 141 16.48 -26.32 9.24
N GLY A 142 17.73 -26.32 8.73
CA GLY A 142 18.63 -27.48 8.70
C GLY A 142 19.14 -27.85 10.09
N ALA A 143 19.46 -26.89 10.94
CA ALA A 143 19.85 -27.13 12.34
C ALA A 143 18.75 -27.81 13.15
N ARG A 144 17.49 -27.52 12.79
CA ARG A 144 16.29 -28.16 13.39
C ARG A 144 15.78 -29.35 12.59
N GLY A 145 16.25 -29.53 11.34
CA GLY A 145 16.20 -30.79 10.62
C GLY A 145 17.21 -31.82 11.20
N ASP A 146 17.95 -31.40 12.23
CA ASP A 146 18.72 -32.33 13.07
C ASP A 146 17.77 -33.42 13.57
N PRO A 147 18.12 -34.69 13.36
CA PRO A 147 17.31 -35.87 13.69
C PRO A 147 16.96 -36.01 15.18
N ARG A 148 17.21 -35.00 15.97
CA ARG A 148 16.96 -35.03 17.42
C ARG A 148 15.50 -34.81 17.78
N VAL A 149 14.69 -34.16 16.92
CA VAL A 149 13.36 -33.67 17.32
C VAL A 149 12.28 -33.81 16.25
N HIS A 150 12.65 -33.84 14.97
CA HIS A 150 11.71 -33.86 13.85
C HIS A 150 12.10 -34.83 12.75
N HIS A 151 11.13 -35.45 12.11
CA HIS A 151 11.36 -36.16 10.86
C HIS A 151 11.61 -35.19 9.69
N PRO A 152 12.32 -35.57 8.62
CA PRO A 152 12.52 -34.72 7.45
C PRO A 152 11.21 -34.17 6.84
N SER A 153 10.16 -34.98 6.83
CA SER A 153 8.85 -34.59 6.36
C SER A 153 8.20 -33.49 7.23
N ASP A 154 8.48 -33.46 8.54
CA ASP A 154 7.95 -32.41 9.45
C ASP A 154 8.60 -31.07 9.13
N VAL A 155 9.88 -31.07 8.75
CA VAL A 155 10.63 -29.88 8.34
C VAL A 155 10.13 -29.35 7.00
N LEU A 156 9.98 -30.24 6.01
CA LEU A 156 9.45 -29.87 4.69
C LEU A 156 8.04 -29.29 4.78
N ALA A 157 7.17 -29.90 5.58
CA ALA A 157 5.83 -29.38 5.84
C ALA A 157 5.87 -28.01 6.53
N GLY A 158 6.80 -27.82 7.48
CA GLY A 158 7.02 -26.53 8.12
C GLY A 158 7.46 -25.46 7.12
N VAL A 159 8.46 -25.77 6.27
CA VAL A 159 8.91 -24.85 5.21
C VAL A 159 7.76 -24.50 4.27
N ALA A 160 7.00 -25.48 3.80
CA ALA A 160 5.85 -25.25 2.92
C ALA A 160 4.80 -24.37 3.58
N LEU A 161 4.50 -24.59 4.86
CA LEU A 161 3.60 -23.75 5.65
C LEU A 161 4.12 -22.31 5.76
N GLY A 162 5.42 -22.13 6.02
CA GLY A 162 6.03 -20.81 6.14
C GLY A 162 6.04 -20.04 4.82
N VAL A 163 6.44 -20.68 3.72
CA VAL A 163 6.38 -20.08 2.38
C VAL A 163 4.95 -19.74 1.99
N GLY A 164 4.00 -20.67 2.24
CA GLY A 164 2.58 -20.44 1.99
C GLY A 164 2.02 -19.27 2.81
N ALA A 165 2.40 -19.12 4.07
CA ALA A 165 2.03 -18.00 4.92
C ALA A 165 2.59 -16.68 4.37
N ALA A 166 3.86 -16.65 3.92
CA ALA A 166 4.43 -15.47 3.30
C ALA A 166 3.74 -15.13 1.98
N ALA A 167 3.45 -16.10 1.12
CA ALA A 167 2.70 -15.91 -0.11
C ALA A 167 1.28 -15.39 0.15
N ALA A 168 0.60 -15.91 1.19
CA ALA A 168 -0.70 -15.45 1.59
C ALA A 168 -0.71 -13.97 1.99
N THR A 169 0.38 -13.43 2.55
CA THR A 169 0.47 -11.99 2.86
C THR A 169 0.33 -11.10 1.62
N CYS A 170 0.70 -11.59 0.43
CA CYS A 170 0.55 -10.84 -0.82
C CYS A 170 -0.91 -10.54 -1.16
N HIS A 171 -1.83 -11.32 -0.61
CA HIS A 171 -3.25 -11.15 -0.81
C HIS A 171 -3.81 -9.87 -0.14
N TRP A 172 -3.29 -9.56 1.06
CA TRP A 172 -3.67 -8.36 1.82
C TRP A 172 -2.73 -7.18 1.59
N TRP A 173 -1.49 -7.49 1.27
CA TRP A 173 -0.43 -6.51 1.11
C TRP A 173 0.36 -6.80 -0.17
N PRO A 174 -0.04 -6.24 -1.32
CA PRO A 174 0.64 -6.43 -2.58
C PRO A 174 2.12 -6.07 -2.49
N ARG A 175 2.95 -6.82 -3.22
CA ARG A 175 4.38 -6.53 -3.34
C ARG A 175 4.58 -5.16 -4.01
N THR A 176 5.57 -4.42 -3.54
CA THR A 176 6.04 -3.18 -4.15
C THR A 176 7.46 -3.40 -4.70
N GLY A 177 7.65 -4.44 -5.47
CA GLY A 177 8.90 -4.67 -6.17
C GLY A 177 9.00 -3.84 -7.45
N PRO A 178 10.18 -3.74 -8.08
CA PRO A 178 10.35 -3.17 -9.42
C PRO A 178 9.49 -3.90 -10.48
N ASP A 179 9.03 -5.12 -10.18
CA ASP A 179 8.11 -5.92 -11.01
C ASP A 179 6.61 -5.71 -10.66
N ALA A 180 6.28 -4.70 -9.90
CA ALA A 180 4.88 -4.34 -9.65
C ALA A 180 4.26 -3.70 -10.91
N GLY A 181 4.11 -4.50 -11.94
CA GLY A 181 3.68 -4.16 -13.29
C GLY A 181 4.73 -3.32 -14.02
N GLU A 182 5.15 -3.72 -15.22
CA GLU A 182 5.82 -2.80 -16.13
C GLU A 182 5.08 -1.46 -16.07
N PRO A 183 5.78 -0.31 -15.96
CA PRO A 183 5.10 0.98 -16.03
C PRO A 183 4.29 0.92 -17.33
N ARG A 184 2.96 0.81 -17.25
CA ARG A 184 2.14 1.01 -18.43
C ARG A 184 2.59 2.32 -19.02
N GLU A 185 2.97 2.32 -20.29
CA GLU A 185 3.49 3.52 -20.94
C GLU A 185 2.45 4.62 -20.78
N ARG A 186 2.78 5.60 -19.95
CA ARG A 186 1.96 6.79 -19.80
C ARG A 186 2.04 7.58 -21.08
N HIS A 187 0.94 8.11 -21.53
CA HIS A 187 0.93 8.98 -22.72
C HIS A 187 1.78 10.23 -22.43
N ARG A 188 3.03 10.20 -22.92
CA ARG A 188 3.96 11.31 -22.78
C ARG A 188 3.65 12.36 -23.83
N VAL A 189 3.54 13.60 -23.39
CA VAL A 189 3.33 14.76 -24.24
C VAL A 189 4.51 15.73 -24.12
N ARG A 190 4.71 16.54 -25.13
CA ARG A 190 5.68 17.62 -25.12
C ARG A 190 4.99 18.93 -24.78
N VAL A 191 5.55 19.65 -23.83
CA VAL A 191 5.12 20.98 -23.39
C VAL A 191 6.30 21.95 -23.47
N PRO A 192 6.11 23.26 -23.33
CA PRO A 192 7.22 24.20 -23.37
C PRO A 192 8.32 23.83 -22.37
N ALA A 193 9.56 23.73 -22.84
CA ALA A 193 10.73 23.61 -21.98
C ALA A 193 11.07 25.01 -21.44
N LEU A 194 11.15 25.13 -20.10
CA LEU A 194 11.36 26.41 -19.43
C LEU A 194 12.69 26.40 -18.65
N PRO A 195 13.84 26.55 -19.35
CA PRO A 195 15.13 26.50 -18.70
C PRO A 195 15.32 27.65 -17.72
N GLY A 196 15.68 27.31 -16.47
CA GLY A 196 15.77 28.26 -15.37
C GLY A 196 14.42 28.79 -14.87
N GLY A 197 13.31 28.31 -15.43
CA GLY A 197 11.95 28.69 -15.03
C GLY A 197 11.38 29.93 -15.70
N LYS A 198 11.99 30.48 -16.77
CA LYS A 198 11.45 31.64 -17.51
C LYS A 198 10.06 31.28 -18.08
N GLY A 199 9.03 32.08 -17.77
CA GLY A 199 7.65 31.83 -18.18
C GLY A 199 6.89 30.86 -17.27
N LEU A 200 7.51 30.38 -16.17
CA LEU A 200 6.84 29.59 -15.15
C LEU A 200 6.36 30.50 -14.02
N TYR A 201 5.05 30.56 -13.81
CA TYR A 201 4.39 31.31 -12.73
C TYR A 201 3.91 30.35 -11.64
N VAL A 202 4.61 30.34 -10.49
CA VAL A 202 4.36 29.37 -9.42
C VAL A 202 3.59 30.01 -8.28
N VAL A 203 2.42 29.51 -7.97
CA VAL A 203 1.66 29.90 -6.78
C VAL A 203 2.02 28.99 -5.62
N VAL A 204 2.55 29.56 -4.53
CA VAL A 204 2.96 28.83 -3.34
C VAL A 204 1.96 29.06 -2.21
N ASN A 205 1.25 28.02 -1.78
CA ASN A 205 0.35 28.11 -0.64
C ASN A 205 1.14 27.97 0.69
N ARG A 206 1.27 29.07 1.42
CA ARG A 206 2.01 29.14 2.70
C ARG A 206 1.48 28.18 3.77
N HIS A 207 0.18 27.89 3.77
CA HIS A 207 -0.46 27.00 4.74
C HIS A 207 -0.22 25.50 4.43
N SER A 208 0.29 25.17 3.26
CA SER A 208 0.63 23.81 2.88
C SER A 208 2.04 23.46 3.34
N GLY A 209 2.14 22.58 4.33
CA GLY A 209 3.44 22.13 4.85
C GLY A 209 4.03 23.07 5.86
N ALA A 210 3.22 23.62 6.78
CA ALA A 210 3.62 24.52 7.85
C ALA A 210 4.95 24.08 8.51
N GLY A 211 5.93 24.94 8.37
CA GLY A 211 7.33 24.65 8.51
C GLY A 211 7.76 24.09 9.86
N VAL A 212 8.65 23.16 9.79
CA VAL A 212 9.56 22.89 10.90
C VAL A 212 10.43 24.15 11.05
N PRO A 213 10.48 24.79 12.23
CA PRO A 213 11.34 25.95 12.46
C PRO A 213 12.78 25.65 12.01
N GLY A 214 13.37 26.54 11.20
CA GLY A 214 14.72 26.41 10.66
C GLY A 214 14.84 25.73 9.30
N ARG A 215 13.74 25.33 8.64
CA ARG A 215 13.76 24.78 7.28
C ARG A 215 13.49 25.89 6.27
N GLN A 216 14.26 25.90 5.18
CA GLN A 216 14.09 26.83 4.05
C GLN A 216 12.66 26.78 3.50
N SER A 217 12.05 27.94 3.19
CA SER A 217 10.68 27.98 2.69
C SER A 217 10.56 27.27 1.32
N SER A 218 9.36 26.80 1.00
CA SER A 218 9.11 26.19 -0.33
C SER A 218 9.38 27.17 -1.46
N ALA A 219 9.03 28.46 -1.26
CA ALA A 219 9.30 29.52 -2.23
C ALA A 219 10.79 29.70 -2.46
N ASP A 220 11.61 29.78 -1.41
CA ASP A 220 13.05 29.95 -1.52
C ASP A 220 13.73 28.75 -2.18
N ARG A 221 13.26 27.54 -1.88
CA ARG A 221 13.74 26.33 -2.56
C ARG A 221 13.45 26.35 -4.05
N ILE A 222 12.25 26.80 -4.45
CA ILE A 222 11.88 26.89 -5.87
C ILE A 222 12.72 27.99 -6.54
N ARG A 223 12.92 29.18 -5.93
CA ARG A 223 13.78 30.25 -6.43
C ARG A 223 15.22 29.77 -6.65
N ALA A 224 15.77 29.02 -5.70
CA ALA A 224 17.12 28.47 -5.84
C ALA A 224 17.27 27.49 -7.02
N LEU A 225 16.25 26.69 -7.28
CA LEU A 225 16.26 25.67 -8.34
C LEU A 225 15.87 26.24 -9.71
N LEU A 226 14.97 27.23 -9.75
CA LEU A 226 14.44 27.89 -10.95
C LEU A 226 14.48 29.42 -10.75
N PRO A 227 15.66 30.05 -10.89
CA PRO A 227 15.87 31.46 -10.52
C PRO A 227 15.12 32.46 -11.39
N ARG A 228 14.58 32.03 -12.53
CA ARG A 228 13.83 32.88 -13.48
C ARG A 228 12.33 32.62 -13.43
N ALA A 229 11.86 31.77 -12.49
CA ALA A 229 10.43 31.56 -12.25
C ALA A 229 9.84 32.69 -11.41
N GLU A 230 8.65 33.10 -11.76
CA GLU A 230 7.88 34.09 -11.00
C GLU A 230 7.09 33.38 -9.89
N ILE A 231 7.35 33.77 -8.63
CA ILE A 231 6.72 33.14 -7.47
C ILE A 231 5.72 34.09 -6.84
N LEU A 232 4.46 33.64 -6.80
CA LEU A 232 3.36 34.34 -6.19
C LEU A 232 2.93 33.62 -4.92
N GLU A 233 2.79 34.36 -3.83
CA GLU A 233 2.26 33.86 -2.57
C GLU A 233 1.00 34.64 -2.22
N PRO A 234 -0.15 33.98 -1.99
CA PRO A 234 -1.36 34.67 -1.55
C PRO A 234 -1.08 35.49 -0.28
N GLY A 235 -1.42 36.77 -0.32
CA GLY A 235 -1.40 37.63 0.85
C GLY A 235 -2.57 37.37 1.78
N ASP A 236 -2.53 38.01 2.98
CA ASP A 236 -3.63 37.90 3.93
C ASP A 236 -4.94 38.45 3.33
N GLY A 237 -5.98 37.61 3.34
CA GLY A 237 -7.28 37.92 2.77
C GLY A 237 -7.40 37.76 1.24
N GLN A 238 -6.38 37.32 0.55
CA GLN A 238 -6.48 37.00 -0.87
C GLN A 238 -6.96 35.57 -1.10
N GLU A 239 -7.95 35.42 -1.96
CA GLU A 239 -8.43 34.11 -2.37
C GLU A 239 -7.40 33.41 -3.26
N LEU A 240 -7.01 32.18 -2.91
CA LEU A 240 -6.05 31.37 -3.67
C LEU A 240 -6.40 31.31 -5.16
N THR A 241 -7.69 31.15 -5.46
CA THR A 241 -8.18 31.03 -6.85
C THR A 241 -7.91 32.28 -7.68
N ASP A 242 -7.95 33.47 -7.08
CA ASP A 242 -7.69 34.73 -7.81
C ASP A 242 -6.20 34.92 -8.08
N VAL A 243 -5.33 34.51 -7.16
CA VAL A 243 -3.88 34.47 -7.39
C VAL A 243 -3.52 33.47 -8.49
N LEU A 244 -4.14 32.29 -8.49
CA LEU A 244 -3.98 31.28 -9.54
C LEU A 244 -4.43 31.80 -10.91
N ARG A 245 -5.58 32.48 -10.98
CA ARG A 245 -6.08 33.10 -12.22
C ARG A 245 -5.14 34.21 -12.74
N THR A 246 -4.55 34.97 -11.84
CA THR A 246 -3.59 36.02 -12.21
C THR A 246 -2.29 35.40 -12.73
N ALA A 247 -1.72 34.41 -12.04
CA ALA A 247 -0.56 33.66 -12.48
C ALA A 247 -0.79 33.02 -13.85
N ALA A 248 -1.94 32.38 -14.04
CA ALA A 248 -2.31 31.74 -15.30
C ALA A 248 -2.42 32.73 -16.47
N ARG A 249 -2.99 33.92 -16.25
CA ARG A 249 -3.03 34.97 -17.29
C ARG A 249 -1.65 35.44 -17.70
N SER A 250 -0.73 35.53 -16.76
CA SER A 250 0.65 35.90 -17.06
C SER A 250 1.39 34.79 -17.80
N ALA A 251 1.23 33.54 -17.36
CA ALA A 251 1.79 32.36 -18.04
C ALA A 251 1.28 32.24 -19.48
N GLU A 252 -0.01 32.45 -19.72
CA GLU A 252 -0.64 32.41 -21.04
C GLU A 252 -0.03 33.46 -21.98
N ARG A 253 0.14 34.69 -21.51
CA ARG A 253 0.72 35.79 -22.32
C ARG A 253 2.16 35.50 -22.74
N GLU A 254 2.92 34.75 -21.95
CA GLU A 254 4.32 34.41 -22.26
C GLU A 254 4.46 33.04 -22.94
N GLY A 255 3.35 32.37 -23.24
CA GLY A 255 3.40 31.00 -23.78
C GLY A 255 4.09 30.01 -22.84
N GLY A 256 3.99 30.26 -21.53
CA GLY A 256 4.65 29.52 -20.47
C GLY A 256 3.75 28.48 -19.79
N ALA A 257 3.89 28.34 -18.46
CA ALA A 257 3.19 27.33 -17.68
C ALA A 257 2.74 27.85 -16.31
N LEU A 258 1.67 27.27 -15.79
CA LEU A 258 1.25 27.49 -14.40
C LEU A 258 1.98 26.51 -13.49
N GLY A 259 2.57 27.02 -12.40
CA GLY A 259 3.15 26.21 -11.33
C GLY A 259 2.32 26.29 -10.06
N VAL A 260 2.33 25.24 -9.26
CA VAL A 260 1.68 25.21 -7.95
C VAL A 260 2.52 24.45 -6.94
N CYS A 261 2.66 25.03 -5.74
CA CYS A 261 3.25 24.37 -4.59
C CYS A 261 2.24 24.32 -3.45
N GLY A 262 1.77 23.12 -3.12
CA GLY A 262 0.73 22.95 -2.10
C GLY A 262 0.30 21.51 -1.90
N GLY A 263 -0.76 21.31 -1.14
CA GLY A 263 -1.44 20.01 -0.97
C GLY A 263 -2.43 19.72 -2.09
N ASP A 264 -3.07 18.54 -2.04
CA ASP A 264 -3.96 18.04 -3.10
C ASP A 264 -5.10 19.01 -3.45
N GLY A 265 -5.72 19.71 -2.46
CA GLY A 265 -6.75 20.73 -2.72
C GLY A 265 -6.20 21.94 -3.49
N THR A 266 -5.00 22.43 -3.14
CA THR A 266 -4.34 23.53 -3.86
C THR A 266 -4.00 23.13 -5.30
N VAL A 267 -3.53 21.89 -5.50
CA VAL A 267 -3.24 21.33 -6.82
C VAL A 267 -4.51 21.17 -7.64
N GLY A 268 -5.62 20.75 -7.00
CA GLY A 268 -6.95 20.66 -7.63
C GLY A 268 -7.43 22.00 -8.18
N ALA A 269 -7.35 23.05 -7.35
CA ALA A 269 -7.71 24.41 -7.76
C ALA A 269 -6.83 24.90 -8.95
N ALA A 270 -5.53 24.66 -8.90
CA ALA A 270 -4.61 25.01 -9.98
C ALA A 270 -4.92 24.24 -11.27
N ALA A 271 -5.28 22.97 -11.19
CA ALA A 271 -5.65 22.15 -12.34
C ALA A 271 -6.89 22.67 -13.07
N VAL A 272 -7.90 23.11 -12.33
CA VAL A 272 -9.11 23.75 -12.92
C VAL A 272 -8.73 25.01 -13.69
N VAL A 273 -7.89 25.87 -13.10
CA VAL A 273 -7.44 27.12 -13.75
C VAL A 273 -6.55 26.84 -14.95
N ALA A 274 -5.62 25.89 -14.86
CA ALA A 274 -4.73 25.47 -15.95
C ALA A 274 -5.54 24.94 -17.15
N ARG A 275 -6.51 24.05 -16.89
CA ARG A 275 -7.40 23.50 -17.92
C ARG A 275 -8.18 24.61 -18.64
N ALA A 276 -8.77 25.55 -17.88
CA ALA A 276 -9.57 26.62 -18.45
C ALA A 276 -8.79 27.54 -19.44
N ARG A 277 -7.44 27.48 -19.40
CA ARG A 277 -6.55 28.27 -20.25
C ARG A 277 -5.62 27.41 -21.11
N SER A 278 -5.83 26.09 -21.15
CA SER A 278 -4.99 25.14 -21.88
C SER A 278 -3.50 25.27 -21.54
N LEU A 279 -3.19 25.56 -20.27
CA LEU A 279 -1.81 25.70 -19.79
C LEU A 279 -1.29 24.40 -19.22
N PRO A 280 -0.02 24.06 -19.46
CA PRO A 280 0.65 22.98 -18.74
C PRO A 280 0.79 23.33 -17.25
N LEU A 281 0.70 22.30 -16.40
CA LEU A 281 0.77 22.46 -14.94
C LEU A 281 2.06 21.86 -14.39
N ALA A 282 2.84 22.63 -13.64
CA ALA A 282 4.00 22.16 -12.89
C ALA A 282 3.62 22.01 -11.41
N VAL A 283 3.68 20.79 -10.86
CA VAL A 283 3.28 20.47 -9.49
C VAL A 283 4.50 20.28 -8.60
N PHE A 284 4.62 21.09 -7.53
CA PHE A 284 5.63 20.95 -6.48
C PHE A 284 4.98 20.35 -5.23
N ALA A 285 5.48 19.21 -4.76
CA ALA A 285 4.91 18.44 -3.66
C ALA A 285 5.11 19.15 -2.29
N GLY A 286 4.30 20.19 -2.02
CA GLY A 286 4.38 21.02 -0.80
C GLY A 286 3.47 20.59 0.34
N GLY A 287 2.53 19.67 0.13
CA GLY A 287 1.56 19.21 1.12
C GLY A 287 2.02 17.97 1.89
N THR A 288 1.14 17.49 2.79
CA THR A 288 1.42 16.32 3.63
C THR A 288 1.27 14.99 2.87
N HIS A 289 0.28 14.87 2.01
CA HIS A 289 -0.06 13.61 1.32
C HIS A 289 0.45 13.57 -0.12
N ASN A 290 0.21 14.64 -0.88
CA ASN A 290 0.67 14.83 -2.27
C ASN A 290 0.34 13.63 -3.17
N HIS A 291 -0.93 13.15 -3.11
CA HIS A 291 -1.35 11.97 -3.86
C HIS A 291 -1.17 12.17 -5.36
N PHE A 292 -1.70 13.30 -5.88
CA PHE A 292 -1.59 13.60 -7.30
C PHE A 292 -0.14 13.78 -7.75
N ALA A 293 0.71 14.49 -6.98
CA ALA A 293 2.12 14.66 -7.31
C ALA A 293 2.84 13.31 -7.44
N LYS A 294 2.58 12.36 -6.53
CA LYS A 294 3.12 11.01 -6.61
C LYS A 294 2.62 10.24 -7.82
N ASP A 295 1.34 10.40 -8.15
CA ASP A 295 0.74 9.73 -9.31
C ASP A 295 1.34 10.25 -10.63
N VAL A 296 1.74 11.52 -10.72
CA VAL A 296 2.47 12.06 -11.87
C VAL A 296 3.98 11.79 -11.83
N GLY A 297 4.48 11.08 -10.82
CA GLY A 297 5.89 10.70 -10.71
C GLY A 297 6.78 11.76 -10.04
N VAL A 298 6.20 12.75 -9.37
CA VAL A 298 6.91 13.79 -8.62
C VAL A 298 6.98 13.41 -7.15
N ALA A 299 8.15 13.03 -6.68
CA ALA A 299 8.43 12.78 -5.26
C ALA A 299 9.08 13.99 -4.59
N GLU A 300 9.97 14.68 -5.30
CA GLU A 300 10.72 15.82 -4.82
C GLU A 300 10.62 17.02 -5.78
N PHE A 301 11.00 18.21 -5.33
CA PHE A 301 11.02 19.43 -6.17
C PHE A 301 11.94 19.29 -7.38
N THR A 302 13.04 18.57 -7.23
CA THR A 302 14.00 18.28 -8.31
C THR A 302 13.39 17.51 -9.48
N ASP A 303 12.38 16.69 -9.23
CA ASP A 303 11.67 15.95 -10.28
C ASP A 303 10.89 16.92 -11.18
N THR A 304 10.12 17.83 -10.57
CA THR A 304 9.40 18.88 -11.29
C THR A 304 10.36 19.79 -12.06
N VAL A 305 11.46 20.19 -11.43
CA VAL A 305 12.48 21.04 -12.07
C VAL A 305 13.07 20.35 -13.32
N ARG A 306 13.34 19.06 -13.26
CA ARG A 306 13.84 18.27 -14.38
C ARG A 306 12.83 18.25 -15.53
N ALA A 307 11.57 17.98 -15.21
CA ALA A 307 10.48 17.95 -16.18
C ALA A 307 10.27 19.31 -16.86
N VAL A 308 10.23 20.39 -16.07
CA VAL A 308 10.09 21.78 -16.55
C VAL A 308 11.25 22.18 -17.47
N ARG A 309 12.48 21.84 -17.12
CA ARG A 309 13.66 22.11 -17.96
C ARG A 309 13.64 21.38 -19.30
N ASN A 310 13.12 20.13 -19.29
CA ASN A 310 13.11 19.24 -20.44
C ASN A 310 11.84 19.37 -21.30
N GLY A 311 10.79 20.03 -20.82
CA GLY A 311 9.49 20.09 -21.48
C GLY A 311 8.82 18.72 -21.59
N THR A 312 9.01 17.83 -20.58
CA THR A 312 8.37 16.51 -20.51
C THR A 312 7.14 16.56 -19.65
N ALA A 313 6.04 16.01 -20.15
CA ALA A 313 4.77 15.98 -19.43
C ALA A 313 4.01 14.67 -19.71
N ILE A 314 2.96 14.44 -18.93
CA ILE A 314 1.95 13.41 -19.16
C ILE A 314 0.57 14.06 -19.19
N HIS A 315 -0.33 13.46 -19.96
CA HIS A 315 -1.72 13.86 -19.94
C HIS A 315 -2.45 13.27 -18.70
N ALA A 316 -3.28 14.08 -18.04
CA ALA A 316 -4.06 13.65 -16.89
C ALA A 316 -5.52 14.11 -17.04
N ASP A 317 -6.44 13.16 -16.90
CA ASP A 317 -7.87 13.44 -16.91
C ASP A 317 -8.30 14.22 -15.66
N LEU A 318 -9.32 15.03 -15.82
CA LEU A 318 -10.07 15.64 -14.74
C LEU A 318 -11.45 14.97 -14.65
N ALA A 319 -11.89 14.70 -13.43
CA ALA A 319 -13.24 14.22 -13.19
C ALA A 319 -14.13 15.33 -12.66
N THR A 320 -15.42 15.23 -12.94
CA THR A 320 -16.43 16.19 -12.48
C THR A 320 -17.52 15.49 -11.70
N ALA A 321 -18.06 16.19 -10.70
CA ALA A 321 -19.24 15.80 -9.97
C ALA A 321 -20.23 16.98 -10.06
N SER A 322 -21.16 16.94 -10.98
CA SER A 322 -21.96 18.12 -11.40
C SER A 322 -21.12 19.19 -12.13
N PRO A 323 -21.73 20.18 -12.75
CA PRO A 323 -20.98 21.19 -13.53
C PRO A 323 -20.05 22.06 -12.68
N ARG A 324 -20.22 22.08 -11.35
CA ARG A 324 -19.47 22.98 -10.45
C ARG A 324 -18.33 22.33 -9.67
N ILE A 325 -18.29 21.00 -9.58
CA ILE A 325 -17.29 20.27 -8.79
C ILE A 325 -16.36 19.55 -9.74
N THR A 326 -15.06 19.83 -9.65
CA THR A 326 -14.01 19.12 -10.36
C THR A 326 -13.07 18.49 -9.33
N PHE A 327 -12.66 17.24 -9.55
CA PHE A 327 -11.73 16.57 -8.66
C PHE A 327 -10.62 15.85 -9.45
N LEU A 328 -9.42 15.85 -8.88
CA LEU A 328 -8.24 15.22 -9.44
C LEU A 328 -8.07 13.77 -8.99
N ASN A 329 -8.41 13.51 -7.73
CA ASN A 329 -8.14 12.23 -7.10
C ASN A 329 -9.44 11.45 -6.86
N THR A 330 -10.26 11.88 -5.92
CA THR A 330 -11.36 11.06 -5.42
C THR A 330 -12.59 11.87 -5.07
N PHE A 331 -13.73 11.23 -5.24
CA PHE A 331 -15.03 11.67 -4.76
C PHE A 331 -15.66 10.56 -3.91
N SER A 332 -16.39 10.91 -2.86
CA SER A 332 -17.02 9.90 -2.00
C SER A 332 -18.28 10.37 -1.29
N LEU A 333 -19.17 9.39 -0.99
CA LEU A 333 -20.34 9.57 -0.13
C LEU A 333 -20.32 8.59 1.03
N GLY A 334 -20.93 8.96 2.15
CA GLY A 334 -21.15 8.14 3.33
C GLY A 334 -19.90 7.97 4.19
N ALA A 335 -19.60 6.77 4.65
CA ALA A 335 -18.58 6.50 5.67
C ALA A 335 -17.11 6.55 5.17
N TYR A 336 -16.87 6.77 3.87
CA TYR A 336 -15.52 6.70 3.31
C TYR A 336 -14.56 7.75 3.86
N PRO A 337 -14.91 9.04 3.97
CA PRO A 337 -14.00 10.06 4.50
C PRO A 337 -13.54 9.77 5.93
N GLU A 338 -14.43 9.27 6.78
CA GLU A 338 -14.09 8.89 8.15
C GLU A 338 -13.16 7.67 8.19
N LEU A 339 -13.43 6.67 7.35
CA LEU A 339 -12.59 5.48 7.21
C LEU A 339 -11.16 5.84 6.79
N VAL A 340 -11.01 6.74 5.82
CA VAL A 340 -9.70 7.21 5.36
C VAL A 340 -8.96 7.96 6.46
N ARG A 341 -9.61 8.93 7.12
CA ARG A 341 -9.01 9.70 8.23
C ARG A 341 -8.52 8.81 9.37
N LEU A 342 -9.32 7.83 9.75
CA LEU A 342 -8.96 6.93 10.85
C LEU A 342 -7.82 5.98 10.46
N ARG A 343 -7.86 5.45 9.21
CA ARG A 343 -6.77 4.66 8.65
C ARG A 343 -5.45 5.43 8.68
N GLU A 344 -5.40 6.67 8.18
CA GLU A 344 -4.20 7.49 8.10
C GLU A 344 -3.59 7.79 9.48
N ARG A 345 -4.46 7.99 10.49
CA ARG A 345 -4.02 8.16 11.88
C ARG A 345 -3.24 6.94 12.39
N TRP A 346 -3.67 5.74 12.02
CA TRP A 346 -3.08 4.49 12.52
C TRP A 346 -2.02 3.88 11.60
N GLU A 347 -2.03 4.24 10.30
CA GLU A 347 -1.13 3.69 9.28
C GLU A 347 0.34 3.78 9.66
N LYS A 348 0.75 4.89 10.26
CA LYS A 348 2.14 5.12 10.70
C LYS A 348 2.58 4.17 11.83
N ARG A 349 1.63 3.63 12.61
CA ARG A 349 1.92 2.75 13.77
C ARG A 349 1.83 1.27 13.42
N VAL A 350 0.82 0.87 12.66
CA VAL A 350 0.49 -0.55 12.45
C VAL A 350 0.52 -0.98 10.97
N GLY A 351 0.88 -0.07 10.06
CA GLY A 351 0.89 -0.32 8.62
C GLY A 351 -0.51 -0.28 7.98
N LYS A 352 -0.54 -0.05 6.67
CA LYS A 352 -1.77 0.18 5.88
C LYS A 352 -2.84 -0.92 6.00
N PRO A 353 -2.52 -2.23 5.86
CA PRO A 353 -3.55 -3.28 5.90
C PRO A 353 -4.24 -3.38 7.25
N VAL A 354 -3.44 -3.38 8.33
CA VAL A 354 -3.96 -3.47 9.70
C VAL A 354 -4.74 -2.21 10.05
N ALA A 355 -4.22 -1.02 9.71
CA ALA A 355 -4.92 0.24 9.92
C ALA A 355 -6.25 0.29 9.16
N SER A 356 -6.31 -0.24 7.92
CA SER A 356 -7.55 -0.31 7.14
C SER A 356 -8.58 -1.23 7.78
N LEU A 357 -8.15 -2.39 8.27
CA LEU A 357 -9.05 -3.33 8.98
C LEU A 357 -9.57 -2.72 10.28
N LEU A 358 -8.70 -2.12 11.08
CA LEU A 358 -9.08 -1.45 12.34
C LEU A 358 -10.01 -0.27 12.10
N ALA A 359 -9.74 0.55 11.07
CA ALA A 359 -10.64 1.64 10.68
C ALA A 359 -12.02 1.12 10.27
N LEU A 360 -12.05 0.04 9.49
CA LEU A 360 -13.30 -0.62 9.10
C LEU A 360 -14.08 -1.13 10.31
N LEU A 361 -13.40 -1.81 11.24
CA LEU A 361 -14.01 -2.31 12.47
C LEU A 361 -14.57 -1.19 13.36
N ARG A 362 -13.94 0.00 13.33
CA ARG A 362 -14.37 1.15 14.16
C ARG A 362 -15.47 1.96 13.51
N VAL A 363 -15.39 2.19 12.19
CA VAL A 363 -16.32 3.06 11.45
C VAL A 363 -17.61 2.33 11.09
N LEU A 364 -17.50 1.10 10.59
CA LEU A 364 -18.64 0.38 10.04
C LEU A 364 -19.79 0.11 11.04
N PRO A 365 -19.56 -0.18 12.33
CA PRO A 365 -20.67 -0.33 13.30
C PRO A 365 -21.45 0.97 13.52
N ALA A 366 -20.78 2.12 13.50
CA ALA A 366 -21.40 3.42 13.71
C ALA A 366 -21.98 4.04 12.41
N ALA A 367 -21.53 3.57 11.25
CA ALA A 367 -21.99 4.06 9.96
C ALA A 367 -23.49 3.83 9.78
N ARG A 368 -24.18 4.86 9.29
CA ARG A 368 -25.58 4.76 8.85
C ARG A 368 -25.60 4.52 7.34
N PRO A 369 -26.39 3.56 6.86
CA PRO A 369 -26.56 3.37 5.43
C PRO A 369 -27.42 4.52 4.89
N PHE A 370 -27.08 4.94 3.68
CA PHE A 370 -27.82 5.96 2.94
C PHE A 370 -28.41 5.39 1.66
N THR A 371 -29.45 6.03 1.17
CA THR A 371 -30.10 5.67 -0.09
C THR A 371 -29.55 6.53 -1.22
N VAL A 372 -29.28 5.92 -2.36
CA VAL A 372 -28.89 6.62 -3.59
C VAL A 372 -29.49 5.91 -4.80
N THR A 373 -30.05 6.66 -5.73
CA THR A 373 -30.41 6.13 -7.03
C THR A 373 -29.21 6.30 -7.97
N ALA A 374 -28.66 5.19 -8.45
CA ALA A 374 -27.51 5.17 -9.36
C ALA A 374 -27.96 4.64 -10.72
N ASP A 375 -27.81 5.44 -11.78
CA ASP A 375 -28.29 5.14 -13.13
C ASP A 375 -29.77 4.63 -13.12
N GLY A 376 -30.65 5.31 -12.40
CA GLY A 376 -32.08 4.97 -12.26
C GLY A 376 -32.40 3.79 -11.35
N ARG A 377 -31.41 3.19 -10.69
CA ARG A 377 -31.62 2.04 -9.79
C ARG A 377 -31.39 2.43 -8.33
N PRO A 378 -32.38 2.31 -7.45
CA PRO A 378 -32.22 2.60 -6.03
C PRO A 378 -31.30 1.57 -5.39
N GLN A 379 -30.38 2.03 -4.57
CA GLN A 379 -29.42 1.22 -3.84
C GLN A 379 -29.29 1.77 -2.41
N ARG A 380 -29.11 0.88 -1.45
CA ARG A 380 -28.78 1.25 -0.07
C ARG A 380 -27.34 0.91 0.22
N LEU A 381 -26.53 1.94 0.48
CA LEU A 381 -25.08 1.84 0.60
C LEU A 381 -24.59 2.36 1.95
N TRP A 382 -23.46 1.85 2.43
CA TRP A 382 -22.68 2.48 3.49
C TRP A 382 -21.61 3.42 2.94
N LEU A 383 -21.17 3.17 1.71
CA LEU A 383 -20.05 3.86 1.12
C LEU A 383 -20.19 3.81 -0.41
N LEU A 384 -19.97 4.96 -1.03
CA LEU A 384 -19.68 5.09 -2.44
C LEU A 384 -18.37 5.87 -2.57
N PHE A 385 -17.45 5.32 -3.35
CA PHE A 385 -16.20 5.94 -3.75
C PHE A 385 -16.15 6.02 -5.26
N ALA A 386 -15.69 7.13 -5.80
CA ALA A 386 -15.41 7.32 -7.21
C ALA A 386 -14.00 7.89 -7.37
N GLY A 387 -13.11 7.10 -7.95
CA GLY A 387 -11.77 7.51 -8.30
C GLY A 387 -11.70 8.10 -9.70
N ASN A 388 -10.89 9.13 -9.88
CA ASN A 388 -10.57 9.70 -11.19
C ASN A 388 -9.47 8.86 -11.86
N GLY A 389 -9.84 7.84 -12.62
CA GLY A 389 -8.96 6.79 -13.16
C GLY A 389 -9.02 5.51 -12.34
N VAL A 390 -8.51 4.42 -12.89
CA VAL A 390 -8.55 3.09 -12.26
C VAL A 390 -7.48 3.00 -11.17
N TYR A 391 -7.89 2.67 -9.96
CA TYR A 391 -7.01 2.53 -8.81
C TYR A 391 -6.61 1.09 -8.53
N GLU A 392 -5.35 0.89 -8.21
CA GLU A 392 -4.80 -0.40 -7.78
C GLU A 392 -4.35 -0.36 -6.30
N PRO A 393 -4.49 -1.48 -5.58
CA PRO A 393 -5.28 -2.68 -5.90
C PRO A 393 -6.79 -2.42 -5.82
N ALA A 394 -7.59 -3.35 -6.38
CA ALA A 394 -9.05 -3.32 -6.30
C ALA A 394 -9.59 -3.61 -4.88
N GLY A 395 -8.93 -3.10 -3.85
CA GLY A 395 -9.29 -3.21 -2.43
C GLY A 395 -10.17 -2.05 -1.94
N LEU A 396 -10.56 -2.09 -0.67
CA LEU A 396 -11.37 -1.05 -0.04
C LEU A 396 -10.65 0.31 -0.01
N VAL A 397 -9.34 0.27 -0.03
CA VAL A 397 -8.48 1.44 0.01
C VAL A 397 -7.56 1.42 -1.20
N PRO A 398 -7.85 2.26 -2.18
CA PRO A 398 -7.00 2.43 -3.36
C PRO A 398 -5.66 3.06 -2.96
N LEU A 399 -4.59 2.68 -3.67
CA LEU A 399 -3.23 3.13 -3.33
C LEU A 399 -2.61 4.03 -4.40
N ARG A 400 -2.76 3.68 -5.68
CA ARG A 400 -2.10 4.36 -6.81
C ARG A 400 -2.95 4.23 -8.07
N ARG A 401 -2.71 5.12 -9.01
CA ARG A 401 -3.24 5.07 -10.37
C ARG A 401 -2.08 4.81 -11.33
N PRO A 402 -2.07 3.68 -12.03
CA PRO A 402 -1.04 3.41 -13.04
C PRO A 402 -1.09 4.37 -14.22
N LEU A 403 -2.31 4.69 -14.67
CA LEU A 403 -2.60 5.63 -15.76
C LEU A 403 -3.49 6.76 -15.26
N LEU A 404 -3.37 7.93 -15.86
CA LEU A 404 -4.14 9.13 -15.49
C LEU A 404 -5.09 9.60 -16.61
N ASP A 405 -5.06 8.95 -17.78
CA ASP A 405 -5.72 9.34 -19.03
C ASP A 405 -6.62 8.25 -19.63
N GLU A 406 -7.08 7.30 -18.81
CA GLU A 406 -7.92 6.16 -19.27
C GLU A 406 -9.37 6.56 -19.62
N GLY A 407 -9.80 7.77 -19.29
CA GLY A 407 -11.19 8.21 -19.50
C GLY A 407 -12.21 7.49 -18.62
N LEU A 408 -11.78 6.77 -17.56
CA LEU A 408 -12.64 5.94 -16.72
C LEU A 408 -12.69 6.47 -15.26
N LEU A 409 -13.84 6.29 -14.63
CA LEU A 409 -14.02 6.41 -13.18
C LEU A 409 -13.98 5.02 -12.54
N ASP A 410 -13.32 4.89 -11.40
CA ASP A 410 -13.31 3.69 -10.56
C ASP A 410 -14.40 3.83 -9.47
N ILE A 411 -15.54 3.22 -9.70
CA ILE A 411 -16.67 3.27 -8.77
C ILE A 411 -16.62 2.06 -7.85
N ARG A 412 -16.49 2.33 -6.54
CA ARG A 412 -16.50 1.29 -5.50
C ARG A 412 -17.66 1.51 -4.54
N THR A 413 -18.46 0.49 -4.34
CA THR A 413 -19.65 0.57 -3.47
C THR A 413 -19.66 -0.53 -2.43
N VAL A 414 -20.18 -0.21 -1.26
CA VAL A 414 -20.43 -1.17 -0.18
C VAL A 414 -21.94 -1.18 0.10
N SER A 415 -22.59 -2.29 -0.32
CA SER A 415 -24.05 -2.46 -0.20
C SER A 415 -24.48 -2.75 1.23
N ALA A 416 -25.54 -2.09 1.67
CA ALA A 416 -26.20 -2.31 2.95
C ALA A 416 -27.42 -3.28 2.90
N GLU A 417 -27.82 -3.69 1.69
CA GLU A 417 -29.07 -4.45 1.48
C GLU A 417 -29.02 -5.90 1.97
N ARG A 418 -27.82 -6.49 2.05
CA ARG A 418 -27.67 -7.90 2.37
C ARG A 418 -27.68 -8.18 3.87
N ARG A 419 -28.30 -9.27 4.26
CA ARG A 419 -28.23 -9.78 5.64
C ARG A 419 -26.76 -10.02 6.02
N LEU A 420 -26.36 -9.58 7.22
CA LEU A 420 -25.01 -9.69 7.75
C LEU A 420 -23.94 -9.04 6.84
N ALA A 421 -24.30 -8.00 6.08
CA ALA A 421 -23.38 -7.37 5.14
C ALA A 421 -22.13 -6.81 5.82
N ARG A 422 -22.25 -6.26 7.06
CA ARG A 422 -21.12 -5.80 7.88
C ARG A 422 -20.14 -6.94 8.17
N THR A 423 -20.65 -8.04 8.69
CA THR A 423 -19.83 -9.23 9.03
C THR A 423 -19.17 -9.81 7.79
N ARG A 424 -19.90 -9.89 6.66
CA ARG A 424 -19.37 -10.36 5.37
C ARG A 424 -18.28 -9.44 4.85
N LEU A 425 -18.42 -8.12 4.96
CA LEU A 425 -17.40 -7.16 4.55
C LEU A 425 -16.14 -7.28 5.40
N ILE A 426 -16.29 -7.34 6.74
CA ILE A 426 -15.18 -7.51 7.67
C ILE A 426 -14.46 -8.83 7.41
N ALA A 427 -15.19 -9.93 7.29
CA ALA A 427 -14.62 -11.24 6.99
C ALA A 427 -13.89 -11.23 5.63
N ALA A 428 -14.50 -10.66 4.60
CA ALA A 428 -13.87 -10.55 3.28
C ALA A 428 -12.62 -9.67 3.30
N ALA A 429 -12.60 -8.60 4.09
CA ALA A 429 -11.42 -7.75 4.28
C ALA A 429 -10.32 -8.51 5.03
N ALA A 430 -10.67 -9.18 6.13
CA ALA A 430 -9.74 -9.98 6.94
C ALA A 430 -9.16 -11.17 6.16
N LEU A 431 -9.96 -11.80 5.32
CA LEU A 431 -9.54 -12.92 4.46
C LEU A 431 -8.95 -12.47 3.13
N GLY A 432 -8.90 -11.15 2.84
CA GLY A 432 -8.39 -10.61 1.57
C GLY A 432 -9.24 -10.99 0.33
N THR A 433 -10.49 -11.36 0.53
CA THR A 433 -11.41 -11.82 -0.53
C THR A 433 -12.43 -10.75 -0.96
N LEU A 434 -12.13 -9.48 -0.72
CA LEU A 434 -13.04 -8.36 -1.03
C LEU A 434 -13.53 -8.37 -2.48
N GLY A 435 -12.65 -8.61 -3.44
CA GLY A 435 -13.01 -8.68 -4.86
C GLY A 435 -13.99 -9.80 -5.23
N LYS A 436 -14.15 -10.81 -4.34
CA LYS A 436 -15.14 -11.90 -4.48
C LYS A 436 -16.40 -11.67 -3.64
N SER A 437 -16.43 -10.62 -2.83
CA SER A 437 -17.54 -10.32 -1.93
C SER A 437 -18.72 -9.72 -2.71
N ARG A 438 -19.91 -10.27 -2.50
CA ARG A 438 -21.14 -9.72 -3.06
C ARG A 438 -21.62 -8.43 -2.39
N VAL A 439 -20.96 -8.01 -1.31
CA VAL A 439 -21.26 -6.77 -0.56
C VAL A 439 -20.43 -5.61 -1.09
N TYR A 440 -19.22 -5.89 -1.58
CA TYR A 440 -18.31 -4.93 -2.16
C TYR A 440 -18.31 -5.09 -3.68
N ARG A 441 -18.49 -4.00 -4.42
CA ARG A 441 -18.49 -3.99 -5.88
C ARG A 441 -17.54 -2.94 -6.41
N VAL A 442 -16.82 -3.27 -7.46
CA VAL A 442 -16.00 -2.36 -8.26
C VAL A 442 -16.57 -2.33 -9.66
N ARG A 443 -16.74 -1.14 -10.22
CA ARG A 443 -17.21 -0.90 -11.58
C ARG A 443 -16.40 0.23 -12.20
N HIS A 444 -15.91 0.03 -13.39
CA HIS A 444 -15.28 1.10 -14.17
C HIS A 444 -16.30 1.64 -15.18
N THR A 445 -16.45 2.96 -15.24
CA THR A 445 -17.41 3.62 -16.12
C THR A 445 -16.91 5.00 -16.52
N ARG A 446 -17.40 5.54 -17.64
CA ARG A 446 -17.11 6.92 -18.05
C ARG A 446 -17.97 7.96 -17.34
N SER A 447 -19.17 7.55 -16.94
CA SER A 447 -20.11 8.42 -16.23
C SER A 447 -20.98 7.61 -15.29
N LEU A 448 -21.55 8.28 -14.28
CA LEU A 448 -22.49 7.73 -13.31
C LEU A 448 -23.42 8.84 -12.84
N THR A 449 -24.71 8.68 -13.09
CA THR A 449 -25.72 9.59 -12.55
C THR A 449 -26.17 9.12 -11.18
N LEU A 450 -26.14 10.01 -10.20
CA LEU A 450 -26.51 9.77 -8.81
C LEU A 450 -27.58 10.76 -8.36
N THR A 451 -28.65 10.25 -7.77
CA THR A 451 -29.62 11.04 -7.00
C THR A 451 -29.51 10.63 -5.55
N PRO A 452 -28.75 11.37 -4.72
CA PRO A 452 -28.64 11.10 -3.29
C PRO A 452 -29.99 11.24 -2.61
N GLY A 453 -30.33 10.32 -1.70
CA GLY A 453 -31.47 10.49 -0.81
C GLY A 453 -31.18 11.55 0.27
N THR A 454 -32.21 12.01 0.95
CA THR A 454 -32.10 12.99 2.05
C THR A 454 -31.22 12.50 3.22
N ASP A 455 -30.97 11.20 3.29
CA ASP A 455 -30.12 10.53 4.27
C ASP A 455 -28.65 10.43 3.83
N ALA A 456 -28.28 10.89 2.64
CA ALA A 456 -26.93 10.77 2.08
C ALA A 456 -25.89 11.69 2.76
N GLY A 457 -26.34 12.76 3.42
CA GLY A 457 -25.47 13.66 4.18
C GLY A 457 -24.54 14.49 3.28
N SER A 458 -23.25 14.51 3.61
CA SER A 458 -22.22 15.25 2.88
C SER A 458 -21.48 14.39 1.87
N ILE A 459 -20.99 15.04 0.82
CA ILE A 459 -20.02 14.50 -0.12
C ILE A 459 -18.61 14.97 0.25
N ALA A 460 -17.60 14.20 -0.11
CA ALA A 460 -16.22 14.64 0.02
C ALA A 460 -15.47 14.40 -1.31
N TYR A 461 -14.64 15.37 -1.70
CA TYR A 461 -13.79 15.30 -2.90
C TYR A 461 -12.45 15.97 -2.63
N ASP A 462 -11.37 15.34 -3.03
CA ASP A 462 -9.98 15.79 -2.88
C ASP A 462 -9.60 16.34 -1.48
N GLY A 463 -10.31 15.88 -0.43
CA GLY A 463 -10.12 16.34 0.96
C GLY A 463 -11.08 17.44 1.42
N GLU A 464 -11.87 18.00 0.55
CA GLU A 464 -12.93 18.96 0.86
C GLU A 464 -14.27 18.25 1.09
N ALA A 465 -15.15 18.84 1.87
CA ALA A 465 -16.48 18.30 2.14
C ALA A 465 -17.54 19.39 1.99
N THR A 466 -18.67 19.04 1.36
CA THR A 466 -19.84 19.91 1.20
C THR A 466 -21.12 19.07 1.27
N ASP A 467 -22.26 19.73 1.39
CA ASP A 467 -23.55 19.04 1.37
C ASP A 467 -23.80 18.36 0.01
N ALA A 468 -24.47 17.21 0.04
CA ALA A 468 -24.82 16.50 -1.16
C ALA A 468 -25.92 17.27 -1.94
N PRO A 469 -25.69 17.66 -3.21
CA PRO A 469 -26.75 18.24 -4.03
C PRO A 469 -27.79 17.18 -4.38
N ALA A 470 -29.00 17.66 -4.76
CA ALA A 470 -30.14 16.78 -5.07
C ALA A 470 -29.86 15.82 -6.24
N GLU A 471 -29.03 16.23 -7.19
CA GLU A 471 -28.61 15.40 -8.32
C GLU A 471 -27.12 15.64 -8.61
N LEU A 472 -26.42 14.55 -8.92
CA LEU A 472 -25.01 14.52 -9.24
C LEU A 472 -24.76 13.68 -10.48
N THR A 473 -24.06 14.21 -11.44
CA THR A 473 -23.49 13.41 -12.52
C THR A 473 -21.98 13.38 -12.36
N LEU A 474 -21.46 12.22 -12.01
CA LEU A 474 -20.03 11.94 -12.05
C LEU A 474 -19.63 11.64 -13.47
N GLY A 475 -18.55 12.25 -13.95
CA GLY A 475 -18.09 12.01 -15.31
C GLY A 475 -16.66 12.49 -15.50
N LYS A 476 -16.13 12.23 -16.69
CA LYS A 476 -14.88 12.85 -17.12
C LYS A 476 -15.18 14.22 -17.68
N GLY A 477 -14.44 15.23 -17.23
CA GLY A 477 -14.50 16.58 -17.82
C GLY A 477 -14.08 16.53 -19.30
N SER A 478 -14.63 17.42 -20.09
CA SER A 478 -14.17 17.60 -21.47
C SER A 478 -12.72 18.09 -21.48
N GLY A 479 -11.79 17.24 -21.87
CA GLY A 479 -10.35 17.51 -21.85
C GLY A 479 -9.71 17.31 -20.46
N GLY A 480 -8.44 16.93 -20.48
CA GLY A 480 -7.56 16.83 -19.32
C GLY A 480 -6.62 18.02 -19.20
N ILE A 481 -5.54 17.82 -18.51
CA ILE A 481 -4.41 18.77 -18.38
C ILE A 481 -3.11 18.07 -18.67
N ASP A 482 -2.15 18.80 -19.23
CA ASP A 482 -0.79 18.31 -19.37
C ASP A 482 0.01 18.71 -18.13
N VAL A 483 0.59 17.71 -17.45
CA VAL A 483 1.28 17.91 -16.19
C VAL A 483 2.75 17.55 -16.36
N TYR A 484 3.66 18.46 -15.99
CA TYR A 484 5.09 18.18 -16.04
C TYR A 484 5.43 16.94 -15.21
N SER A 485 6.07 15.97 -15.87
CA SER A 485 6.44 14.66 -15.31
C SER A 485 7.86 14.30 -15.78
N PRO A 486 8.72 13.79 -14.88
CA PRO A 486 10.12 13.47 -15.17
C PRO A 486 10.31 12.30 -16.15
#